data_3bf6c05ff5b54ca0f386f8421ce222a7
#
_entry.id   3bf6c05ff5b54ca0f386f8421ce222a7
#
_cell.length_a   1.000
_cell.length_b   1.000
_cell.length_c   1.000
_cell.angle_alpha   90.00
_cell.angle_beta   90.00
_cell.angle_gamma   90.00
#
_symmetry.space_group_name_H-M   'P 1'
#
loop_
_entity.id
_entity.type
_entity.pdbx_description
1 polymer ?
#
loop_
_entity_poly.entity_id
_entity_poly.type
_entity_poly.pdbx_seq_one_letter_code
_entity_poly.pdbx_strand_id
1 'polypeptide(L)'
;MKRGILWALLLALLLSLTACGAPAKEPADLNGVYAACQEYLPDMMVLDDTTMLNFLGIHAEDCTQVIAAVCAAGLQADEVWLIQAKDQDALNRLTALAQTRQTAKEDETESYLPDQYAIVKEGKILTQGLYLAYLVSPRVDDMQAAFENAVK
;
A
#
# COMPACT_ATOMS: atom_id res chain seq x y z
N MET A 1 -34.02 -21.78 -47.34
CA MET A 1 -33.61 -20.45 -46.83
C MET A 1 -33.58 -20.36 -45.29
N LYS A 2 -34.46 -21.00 -44.54
CA LYS A 2 -34.51 -20.94 -43.07
C LYS A 2 -33.32 -21.62 -42.35
N ARG A 3 -32.73 -22.65 -42.95
CA ARG A 3 -31.59 -23.42 -42.36
C ARG A 3 -30.24 -22.66 -42.40
N GLY A 4 -30.04 -21.83 -43.45
CA GLY A 4 -28.81 -21.03 -43.56
C GLY A 4 -28.73 -19.88 -42.59
N ILE A 5 -29.88 -19.28 -42.23
CA ILE A 5 -29.98 -18.19 -41.27
C ILE A 5 -29.70 -18.68 -39.83
N LEU A 6 -30.11 -19.93 -39.51
CA LEU A 6 -29.84 -20.52 -38.20
C LEU A 6 -28.33 -20.81 -38.02
N TRP A 7 -27.62 -21.24 -39.03
CA TRP A 7 -26.19 -21.49 -39.01
C TRP A 7 -25.38 -20.20 -38.92
N ALA A 8 -25.85 -19.12 -39.60
CA ALA A 8 -25.21 -17.82 -39.54
C ALA A 8 -25.38 -17.18 -38.14
N LEU A 9 -26.54 -17.35 -37.48
CA LEU A 9 -26.78 -16.88 -36.10
C LEU A 9 -25.96 -17.69 -35.08
N LEU A 10 -25.78 -18.98 -35.26
CA LEU A 10 -24.94 -19.81 -34.39
C LEU A 10 -23.46 -19.47 -34.51
N LEU A 11 -22.98 -19.13 -35.70
CA LEU A 11 -21.60 -18.71 -35.94
C LEU A 11 -21.31 -17.32 -35.35
N ALA A 12 -22.30 -16.40 -35.42
CA ALA A 12 -22.18 -15.07 -34.83
C ALA A 12 -22.16 -15.12 -33.30
N LEU A 13 -22.85 -16.09 -32.67
CA LEU A 13 -22.86 -16.28 -31.22
C LEU A 13 -21.55 -16.84 -30.67
N LEU A 14 -20.82 -17.65 -31.52
CA LEU A 14 -19.52 -18.20 -31.13
C LEU A 14 -18.37 -17.19 -31.23
N LEU A 15 -18.52 -16.11 -31.99
CA LEU A 15 -17.52 -15.03 -32.12
C LEU A 15 -17.59 -13.98 -31.02
N SER A 16 -18.65 -13.97 -30.21
CA SER A 16 -18.79 -13.02 -29.10
C SER A 16 -18.16 -13.50 -27.78
N LEU A 17 -17.56 -14.69 -27.72
CA LEU A 17 -16.93 -15.26 -26.53
C LEU A 17 -15.40 -15.00 -26.44
N THR A 18 -14.82 -14.28 -27.40
CA THR A 18 -13.49 -13.69 -27.21
C THR A 18 -13.60 -12.36 -26.48
N ALA A 19 -14.19 -12.35 -25.29
CA ALA A 19 -13.97 -11.28 -24.35
C ALA A 19 -12.48 -11.33 -24.00
N CYS A 20 -11.72 -10.40 -24.56
CA CYS A 20 -10.35 -10.13 -24.17
C CYS A 20 -10.30 -9.95 -22.64
N GLY A 21 -9.95 -11.03 -21.94
CA GLY A 21 -9.36 -10.89 -20.64
C GLY A 21 -8.04 -10.15 -20.87
N ALA A 22 -7.99 -8.86 -20.58
CA ALA A 22 -6.70 -8.20 -20.41
C ALA A 22 -5.89 -9.08 -19.44
N PRO A 23 -4.62 -9.38 -19.74
CA PRO A 23 -3.81 -10.16 -18.81
C PRO A 23 -3.90 -9.51 -17.44
N ALA A 24 -4.24 -10.29 -16.42
CA ALA A 24 -4.27 -9.78 -15.05
C ALA A 24 -2.88 -9.20 -14.78
N LYS A 25 -2.84 -7.90 -14.47
CA LYS A 25 -1.58 -7.23 -14.16
C LYS A 25 -0.95 -7.96 -12.97
N GLU A 26 0.31 -8.31 -13.09
CA GLU A 26 1.03 -8.91 -11.96
C GLU A 26 0.99 -7.96 -10.76
N PRO A 27 0.84 -8.50 -9.53
CA PRO A 27 0.87 -7.68 -8.34
C PRO A 27 2.20 -6.94 -8.22
N ALA A 28 2.17 -5.70 -7.73
CA ALA A 28 3.38 -4.94 -7.48
C ALA A 28 4.26 -5.65 -6.44
N ASP A 29 5.58 -5.63 -6.66
CA ASP A 29 6.56 -6.15 -5.71
C ASP A 29 6.83 -5.11 -4.61
N LEU A 30 6.12 -5.21 -3.49
CA LEU A 30 6.31 -4.32 -2.35
C LEU A 30 7.66 -4.50 -1.66
N ASN A 31 8.30 -5.68 -1.76
CA ASN A 31 9.65 -5.89 -1.26
C ASN A 31 10.66 -5.07 -2.07
N GLY A 32 10.50 -5.02 -3.40
CA GLY A 32 11.31 -4.16 -4.27
C GLY A 32 11.11 -2.68 -3.97
N VAL A 33 9.87 -2.24 -3.68
CA VAL A 33 9.59 -0.86 -3.25
C VAL A 33 10.29 -0.55 -1.93
N TYR A 34 10.18 -1.45 -0.94
CA TYR A 34 10.83 -1.25 0.36
C TYR A 34 12.35 -1.20 0.22
N ALA A 35 12.93 -2.09 -0.58
CA ALA A 35 14.38 -2.08 -0.85
C ALA A 35 14.84 -0.76 -1.48
N ALA A 36 14.06 -0.19 -2.39
CA ALA A 36 14.34 1.13 -2.97
C ALA A 36 14.21 2.28 -1.95
N CYS A 37 13.32 2.13 -0.96
CA CYS A 37 13.17 3.13 0.11
C CYS A 37 14.30 3.08 1.15
N GLN A 38 14.97 1.94 1.31
CA GLN A 38 15.98 1.74 2.36
C GLN A 38 17.16 2.73 2.29
N GLU A 39 17.52 3.22 1.09
CA GLU A 39 18.57 4.25 0.94
C GLU A 39 18.20 5.60 1.58
N TYR A 40 16.91 5.84 1.83
CA TYR A 40 16.38 7.09 2.38
C TYR A 40 16.02 6.98 3.88
N LEU A 41 16.17 5.80 4.44
CA LEU A 41 15.72 5.48 5.79
C LEU A 41 16.89 5.21 6.72
N PRO A 42 16.74 5.50 8.03
CA PRO A 42 17.68 5.06 9.05
C PRO A 42 17.62 3.53 9.21
N ASP A 43 18.23 3.01 10.26
CA ASP A 43 18.07 1.60 10.64
C ASP A 43 16.62 1.33 11.04
N MET A 44 15.95 0.46 10.29
CA MET A 44 14.52 0.17 10.44
C MET A 44 14.31 -1.25 10.96
N MET A 45 13.36 -1.38 11.88
CA MET A 45 12.85 -2.67 12.35
C MET A 45 11.59 -3.02 11.58
N VAL A 46 11.65 -4.09 10.77
CA VAL A 46 10.46 -4.65 10.12
C VAL A 46 9.68 -5.45 11.16
N LEU A 47 8.38 -5.17 11.25
CA LEU A 47 7.50 -5.77 12.25
C LEU A 47 6.98 -7.13 11.77
N ASP A 48 6.92 -8.10 12.67
CA ASP A 48 6.19 -9.34 12.45
C ASP A 48 4.67 -9.14 12.64
N ASP A 49 3.86 -10.15 12.26
CA ASP A 49 2.39 -10.08 12.33
C ASP A 49 1.87 -9.76 13.73
N THR A 50 2.48 -10.34 14.76
CA THR A 50 2.08 -10.10 16.15
C THR A 50 2.36 -8.66 16.58
N THR A 51 3.52 -8.14 16.22
CA THR A 51 3.92 -6.78 16.54
C THR A 51 3.11 -5.77 15.72
N MET A 52 2.85 -6.03 14.44
CA MET A 52 1.97 -5.18 13.61
C MET A 52 0.57 -5.08 14.22
N LEU A 53 -0.01 -6.19 14.65
CA LEU A 53 -1.32 -6.19 15.27
C LEU A 53 -1.33 -5.40 16.58
N ASN A 54 -0.39 -5.69 17.48
CA ASN A 54 -0.38 -5.10 18.81
C ASN A 54 0.01 -3.62 18.83
N PHE A 55 0.88 -3.20 17.92
CA PHE A 55 1.43 -1.85 17.91
C PHE A 55 0.72 -0.92 16.92
N LEU A 56 0.29 -1.45 15.77
CA LEU A 56 -0.30 -0.65 14.69
C LEU A 56 -1.79 -0.97 14.44
N GLY A 57 -2.31 -2.07 15.03
CA GLY A 57 -3.66 -2.55 14.77
C GLY A 57 -3.86 -3.19 13.40
N ILE A 58 -2.78 -3.46 12.66
CA ILE A 58 -2.83 -4.08 11.34
C ILE A 58 -3.03 -5.58 11.50
N HIS A 59 -4.14 -6.10 10.98
CA HIS A 59 -4.40 -7.53 10.90
C HIS A 59 -3.81 -8.09 9.61
N ALA A 60 -2.90 -9.07 9.71
CA ALA A 60 -2.29 -9.72 8.55
C ALA A 60 -3.33 -10.33 7.59
N GLU A 61 -4.46 -10.80 8.13
CA GLU A 61 -5.58 -11.33 7.34
C GLU A 61 -6.30 -10.28 6.44
N ASP A 62 -6.09 -8.99 6.66
CA ASP A 62 -6.58 -7.92 5.79
C ASP A 62 -5.65 -7.63 4.62
N CYS A 63 -4.47 -8.25 4.60
CA CYS A 63 -3.40 -7.98 3.66
C CYS A 63 -3.12 -9.19 2.75
N THR A 64 -2.89 -8.93 1.46
CA THR A 64 -2.30 -9.91 0.52
C THR A 64 -0.77 -9.82 0.55
N GLN A 65 -0.24 -8.61 0.70
CA GLN A 65 1.16 -8.31 0.97
C GLN A 65 1.22 -7.21 2.03
N VAL A 66 2.17 -7.28 2.95
CA VAL A 66 2.41 -6.22 3.94
C VAL A 66 3.87 -6.14 4.32
N ILE A 67 4.38 -4.92 4.37
CA ILE A 67 5.63 -4.55 5.01
C ILE A 67 5.32 -3.35 5.89
N ALA A 68 5.52 -3.49 7.19
CA ALA A 68 5.46 -2.38 8.13
C ALA A 68 6.80 -2.30 8.86
N ALA A 69 7.42 -1.14 8.84
CA ALA A 69 8.72 -0.90 9.45
C ALA A 69 8.72 0.42 10.20
N VAL A 70 9.37 0.43 11.36
CA VAL A 70 9.55 1.60 12.21
C VAL A 70 11.04 1.82 12.48
N CYS A 71 11.45 3.06 12.76
CA CYS A 71 12.84 3.31 13.11
C CYS A 71 13.24 2.52 14.36
N ALA A 72 14.37 1.84 14.31
CA ALA A 72 14.91 1.07 15.43
C ALA A 72 15.40 1.98 16.57
N ALA A 73 15.82 3.22 16.27
CA ALA A 73 16.19 4.23 17.25
C ALA A 73 14.95 5.02 17.69
N GLY A 74 14.46 4.77 18.88
CA GLY A 74 13.16 5.25 19.39
C GLY A 74 12.90 6.77 19.47
N LEU A 75 13.82 7.62 18.98
CA LEU A 75 13.66 9.07 18.91
C LEU A 75 13.46 9.61 17.49
N GLN A 76 13.46 8.73 16.46
CA GLN A 76 13.22 9.11 15.09
C GLN A 76 11.81 8.68 14.66
N ALA A 77 11.15 9.53 13.89
CA ALA A 77 9.76 9.33 13.51
C ALA A 77 9.58 8.50 12.24
N ASP A 78 10.68 8.09 11.58
CA ASP A 78 10.62 7.36 10.32
C ASP A 78 9.76 6.08 10.45
N GLU A 79 8.81 5.93 9.54
CA GLU A 79 7.87 4.82 9.52
C GLU A 79 7.42 4.53 8.09
N VAL A 80 7.30 3.26 7.74
CA VAL A 80 6.90 2.82 6.41
C VAL A 80 5.88 1.70 6.52
N TRP A 81 4.71 1.89 5.91
CA TRP A 81 3.77 0.81 5.62
C TRP A 81 3.61 0.72 4.11
N LEU A 82 3.81 -0.47 3.58
CA LEU A 82 3.54 -0.82 2.19
C LEU A 82 2.61 -2.03 2.22
N ILE A 83 1.37 -1.85 1.77
CA ILE A 83 0.32 -2.84 1.95
C ILE A 83 -0.42 -3.05 0.63
N GLN A 84 -0.67 -4.30 0.26
CA GLN A 84 -1.73 -4.68 -0.66
C GLN A 84 -2.88 -5.25 0.16
N ALA A 85 -3.99 -4.53 0.21
CA ALA A 85 -5.19 -5.00 0.89
C ALA A 85 -5.84 -6.15 0.11
N LYS A 86 -6.51 -7.06 0.82
CA LYS A 86 -7.21 -8.19 0.20
C LYS A 86 -8.45 -7.76 -0.60
N ASP A 87 -9.10 -6.68 -0.18
CA ASP A 87 -10.31 -6.10 -0.78
C ASP A 87 -10.48 -4.63 -0.39
N GLN A 88 -11.51 -3.98 -0.93
CA GLN A 88 -11.78 -2.56 -0.69
C GLN A 88 -12.15 -2.27 0.76
N ASP A 89 -12.85 -3.17 1.44
CA ASP A 89 -13.22 -2.96 2.85
C ASP A 89 -12.00 -3.02 3.76
N ALA A 90 -11.07 -3.94 3.48
CA ALA A 90 -9.77 -4.00 4.16
C ALA A 90 -8.95 -2.73 3.89
N LEU A 91 -8.88 -2.25 2.63
CA LEU A 91 -8.19 -1.00 2.30
C LEU A 91 -8.76 0.19 3.08
N ASN A 92 -10.07 0.28 3.20
CA ASN A 92 -10.71 1.35 3.96
C ASN A 92 -10.33 1.31 5.45
N ARG A 93 -10.32 0.11 6.06
CA ARG A 93 -9.88 -0.06 7.48
C ARG A 93 -8.40 0.30 7.65
N LEU A 94 -7.53 -0.19 6.78
CA LEU A 94 -6.09 0.06 6.82
C LEU A 94 -5.78 1.55 6.61
N THR A 95 -6.50 2.22 5.72
CA THR A 95 -6.36 3.67 5.52
C THR A 95 -6.77 4.46 6.76
N ALA A 96 -7.86 4.07 7.43
CA ALA A 96 -8.28 4.69 8.68
C ALA A 96 -7.24 4.47 9.81
N LEU A 97 -6.62 3.28 9.87
CA LEU A 97 -5.51 3.03 10.80
C LEU A 97 -4.31 3.94 10.52
N ALA A 98 -3.91 4.10 9.26
CA ALA A 98 -2.82 5.00 8.88
C ALA A 98 -3.12 6.45 9.27
N GLN A 99 -4.36 6.93 9.08
CA GLN A 99 -4.78 8.27 9.52
C GLN A 99 -4.72 8.43 11.04
N THR A 100 -5.19 7.43 11.78
CA THR A 100 -5.11 7.42 13.25
C THR A 100 -3.65 7.43 13.71
N ARG A 101 -2.79 6.63 13.06
CA ARG A 101 -1.36 6.58 13.35
C ARG A 101 -0.66 7.91 13.09
N GLN A 102 -0.98 8.57 11.97
CA GLN A 102 -0.46 9.90 11.64
C GLN A 102 -0.80 10.90 12.73
N THR A 103 -2.07 11.00 13.15
CA THR A 103 -2.51 11.89 14.21
C THR A 103 -1.80 11.59 15.54
N ALA A 104 -1.71 10.32 15.93
CA ALA A 104 -1.02 9.94 17.17
C ALA A 104 0.47 10.34 17.15
N LYS A 105 1.16 10.17 16.02
CA LYS A 105 2.56 10.59 15.87
C LYS A 105 2.71 12.10 15.92
N GLU A 106 1.79 12.86 15.33
CA GLU A 106 1.78 14.33 15.45
C GLU A 106 1.66 14.75 16.91
N ASP A 107 0.69 14.21 17.65
CA ASP A 107 0.47 14.50 19.07
C ASP A 107 1.70 14.12 19.92
N GLU A 108 2.31 12.96 19.66
CA GLU A 108 3.49 12.48 20.38
C GLU A 108 4.72 13.38 20.15
N THR A 109 4.89 13.91 18.94
CA THR A 109 6.10 14.66 18.56
C THR A 109 5.98 16.16 18.77
N GLU A 110 4.77 16.74 18.71
CA GLU A 110 4.53 18.18 18.74
C GLU A 110 5.20 18.88 19.94
N SER A 111 5.08 18.28 21.13
CA SER A 111 5.54 18.93 22.37
C SER A 111 6.99 18.63 22.73
N TYR A 112 7.57 17.52 22.26
CA TYR A 112 8.84 17.00 22.77
C TYR A 112 9.94 16.90 21.72
N LEU A 113 9.58 16.79 20.43
CA LEU A 113 10.51 16.51 19.33
C LEU A 113 10.17 17.37 18.10
N PRO A 114 10.36 18.70 18.15
CA PRO A 114 9.90 19.62 17.10
C PRO A 114 10.48 19.32 15.72
N ASP A 115 11.73 18.83 15.63
CA ASP A 115 12.34 18.44 14.36
C ASP A 115 11.65 17.17 13.78
N GLN A 116 11.26 16.24 14.64
CA GLN A 116 10.52 15.04 14.24
C GLN A 116 9.06 15.36 13.88
N TYR A 117 8.45 16.28 14.60
CA TYR A 117 7.11 16.79 14.30
C TYR A 117 7.02 17.36 12.88
N ALA A 118 8.02 18.13 12.46
CA ALA A 118 8.07 18.66 11.09
C ALA A 118 8.09 17.51 10.05
N ILE A 119 8.87 16.44 10.31
CA ILE A 119 8.93 15.25 9.43
C ILE A 119 7.60 14.51 9.42
N VAL A 120 6.98 14.32 10.58
CA VAL A 120 5.67 13.64 10.71
C VAL A 120 4.60 14.38 9.93
N LYS A 121 4.54 15.70 10.03
CA LYS A 121 3.56 16.53 9.31
C LYS A 121 3.63 16.42 7.80
N GLU A 122 4.81 16.17 7.26
CA GLU A 122 5.03 15.92 5.81
C GLU A 122 4.74 14.47 5.42
N GLY A 123 4.43 13.60 6.39
CA GLY A 123 4.08 12.20 6.17
C GLY A 123 2.92 12.04 5.17
N LYS A 124 2.94 10.95 4.40
CA LYS A 124 1.99 10.71 3.31
C LYS A 124 1.25 9.40 3.48
N ILE A 125 -0.06 9.47 3.25
CA ILE A 125 -0.95 8.31 3.11
C ILE A 125 -1.42 8.28 1.67
N LEU A 126 -1.01 7.26 0.92
CA LEU A 126 -1.23 7.12 -0.52
C LEU A 126 -2.03 5.85 -0.77
N THR A 127 -3.01 5.92 -1.68
CA THR A 127 -3.75 4.74 -2.12
C THR A 127 -3.83 4.69 -3.64
N GLN A 128 -3.65 3.48 -4.20
CA GLN A 128 -3.84 3.21 -5.63
C GLN A 128 -4.35 1.78 -5.84
N GLY A 129 -5.55 1.63 -6.39
CA GLY A 129 -6.22 0.32 -6.43
C GLY A 129 -6.40 -0.23 -5.02
N LEU A 130 -5.87 -1.42 -4.75
CA LEU A 130 -5.86 -2.03 -3.42
C LEU A 130 -4.55 -1.80 -2.65
N TYR A 131 -3.67 -0.93 -3.16
CA TYR A 131 -2.40 -0.63 -2.49
C TYR A 131 -2.53 0.60 -1.60
N LEU A 132 -1.87 0.54 -0.44
CA LEU A 132 -1.72 1.62 0.53
C LEU A 132 -0.23 1.78 0.83
N ALA A 133 0.24 3.03 0.85
CA ALA A 133 1.49 3.39 1.51
C ALA A 133 1.24 4.43 2.60
N TYR A 134 1.82 4.22 3.78
CA TYR A 134 2.00 5.26 4.80
C TYR A 134 3.49 5.46 4.99
N LEU A 135 3.95 6.69 4.76
CA LEU A 135 5.36 7.03 4.64
C LEU A 135 5.66 8.25 5.52
N VAL A 136 6.57 8.09 6.46
CA VAL A 136 7.11 9.19 7.28
C VAL A 136 8.63 9.17 7.19
N SER A 137 9.22 10.18 6.57
CA SER A 137 10.67 10.32 6.39
C SER A 137 10.99 11.73 5.91
N PRO A 138 12.20 12.27 6.16
CA PRO A 138 12.69 13.48 5.51
C PRO A 138 12.76 13.38 3.98
N ARG A 139 12.75 12.16 3.44
CA ARG A 139 12.82 11.86 1.99
C ARG A 139 11.51 11.23 1.48
N VAL A 140 10.39 11.63 2.06
CA VAL A 140 9.05 11.07 1.74
C VAL A 140 8.66 11.20 0.27
N ASP A 141 9.09 12.24 -0.43
CA ASP A 141 8.80 12.44 -1.86
C ASP A 141 9.47 11.40 -2.75
N ASP A 142 10.72 11.03 -2.44
CA ASP A 142 11.45 9.98 -3.17
C ASP A 142 10.79 8.62 -2.96
N MET A 143 10.37 8.34 -1.73
CA MET A 143 9.67 7.11 -1.37
C MET A 143 8.28 7.03 -2.01
N GLN A 144 7.54 8.15 -2.09
CA GLN A 144 6.30 8.25 -2.84
C GLN A 144 6.52 7.88 -4.31
N ALA A 145 7.55 8.45 -4.94
CA ALA A 145 7.85 8.17 -6.35
C ALA A 145 8.16 6.67 -6.58
N ALA A 146 8.88 6.02 -5.66
CA ALA A 146 9.16 4.59 -5.73
C ALA A 146 7.85 3.77 -5.64
N PHE A 147 6.97 4.09 -4.70
CA PHE A 147 5.68 3.43 -4.54
C PHE A 147 4.79 3.62 -5.78
N GLU A 148 4.56 4.86 -6.21
CA GLU A 148 3.70 5.16 -7.35
C GLU A 148 4.17 4.51 -8.65
N ASN A 149 5.49 4.39 -8.85
CA ASN A 149 6.04 3.72 -10.03
C ASN A 149 5.78 2.21 -10.04
N ALA A 150 5.74 1.58 -8.88
CA ALA A 150 5.52 0.15 -8.75
C ALA A 150 4.04 -0.25 -8.90
N VAL A 151 3.10 0.59 -8.44
CA VAL A 151 1.67 0.26 -8.39
C VAL A 151 0.84 0.79 -9.58
N LYS A 152 1.50 1.43 -10.57
CA LYS A 152 0.88 1.98 -11.81
C LYS A 152 0.19 0.95 -12.68
#